data_9667010885e68e200a11de927affdf55
#
_entry.id   9667010885e68e200a11de927affdf55
#
_cell.length_a   1.000
_cell.length_b   1.000
_cell.length_c   1.000
_cell.angle_alpha   90.00
_cell.angle_beta   90.00
_cell.angle_gamma   90.00
#
_symmetry.space_group_name_H-M   'P 1'
#
loop_
_entity.id
_entity.type
_entity.pdbx_description
1 polymer ?
#
loop_
_entity_poly.entity_id
_entity_poly.type
_entity_poly.pdbx_seq_one_letter_code
_entity_poly.pdbx_strand_id
1 'polypeptide(L)'
;EELVTFRRTSNVSKDLNSAGLWDSFRERPFNRVPNIDSKPDYIFINACRHDNLEFEPTDLIVNNLDDFIKGIETIQKLTTNKTVLCGSKYLPFGYFHKFDLSQRIIEGKFPSGNSSLHIQHIRPMKKSEKTWTIDWQDVLRIGKAMNTGKLCYEKYVSVCGPACLEPKLVKTVSGANLEELSAGNSKDNSRRVSGSLLYGSHGDSYSDFLGRYSNQLSLVSDDRKSTFFNWLKFGFKDHSNSNVFFSSILKPKKYNFDTNINGGYRAIVPIGVFDEVNPFDIDPTLFL
;
A
#
# COMPACT_ATOMS: atom_id res chain seq x y z
N GLU A 1 18.44 20.47 -10.67
CA GLU A 1 16.99 20.59 -10.95
C GLU A 1 16.42 21.72 -10.10
N GLU A 2 15.86 22.77 -10.72
CA GLU A 2 15.13 23.81 -10.01
C GLU A 2 13.85 23.18 -9.41
N LEU A 3 13.82 23.04 -8.10
CA LEU A 3 12.63 22.57 -7.38
C LEU A 3 11.52 23.62 -7.52
N VAL A 4 10.40 23.22 -8.11
CA VAL A 4 9.25 24.10 -8.27
C VAL A 4 8.76 24.55 -6.90
N THR A 5 8.66 25.89 -6.71
CA THR A 5 8.14 26.50 -5.49
C THR A 5 6.64 26.74 -5.64
N PHE A 6 5.89 26.70 -4.53
CA PHE A 6 4.49 27.07 -4.50
C PHE A 6 4.22 28.14 -3.43
N ARG A 7 3.22 28.97 -3.68
CA ARG A 7 2.83 30.03 -2.75
C ARG A 7 1.91 29.46 -1.68
N ARG A 8 2.28 29.64 -0.41
CA ARG A 8 1.42 29.29 0.73
C ARG A 8 0.44 30.42 1.01
N THR A 9 -0.80 30.05 1.27
CA THR A 9 -1.87 30.95 1.66
C THR A 9 -2.42 30.58 3.04
N SER A 10 -3.52 31.17 3.47
CA SER A 10 -4.22 30.75 4.69
C SER A 10 -5.13 29.52 4.46
N ASN A 11 -5.35 29.11 3.23
CA ASN A 11 -6.25 28.00 2.87
C ASN A 11 -5.46 26.74 2.50
N VAL A 12 -5.37 25.82 3.46
CA VAL A 12 -4.60 24.57 3.30
C VAL A 12 -5.06 23.72 2.11
N SER A 13 -6.38 23.64 1.85
CA SER A 13 -6.88 22.85 0.71
C SER A 13 -6.40 23.41 -0.62
N LYS A 14 -6.46 24.73 -0.79
CA LYS A 14 -5.96 25.41 -2.00
C LYS A 14 -4.45 25.26 -2.14
N ASP A 15 -3.71 25.39 -1.03
CA ASP A 15 -2.27 25.23 -1.03
C ASP A 15 -1.85 23.82 -1.45
N LEU A 16 -2.47 22.79 -0.88
CA LEU A 16 -2.20 21.40 -1.25
C LEU A 16 -2.60 21.09 -2.68
N ASN A 17 -3.71 21.66 -3.17
CA ASN A 17 -4.12 21.48 -4.56
C ASN A 17 -3.13 22.16 -5.54
N SER A 18 -2.72 23.39 -5.25
CA SER A 18 -1.75 24.11 -6.08
C SER A 18 -0.36 23.46 -6.08
N ALA A 19 -0.02 22.77 -4.98
CA ALA A 19 1.19 21.97 -4.84
C ALA A 19 1.10 20.58 -5.52
N GLY A 20 -0.04 20.21 -6.12
CA GLY A 20 -0.24 18.89 -6.70
C GLY A 20 -0.25 17.75 -5.66
N LEU A 21 -0.58 18.07 -4.40
CA LEU A 21 -0.59 17.11 -3.28
C LEU A 21 -2.01 16.73 -2.85
N TRP A 22 -3.04 17.26 -3.50
CA TRP A 22 -4.44 16.97 -3.14
C TRP A 22 -4.85 15.53 -3.44
N ASP A 23 -4.27 14.93 -4.46
CA ASP A 23 -4.46 13.53 -4.83
C ASP A 23 -3.95 12.53 -3.79
N SER A 24 -3.20 12.99 -2.78
CA SER A 24 -2.75 12.19 -1.64
C SER A 24 -3.91 11.67 -0.78
N PHE A 25 -5.03 12.39 -0.78
CA PHE A 25 -6.22 12.00 -0.04
C PHE A 25 -7.13 11.09 -0.85
N ARG A 26 -7.70 10.09 -0.18
CA ARG A 26 -8.67 9.15 -0.76
C ARG A 26 -9.93 9.12 0.09
N GLU A 27 -11.07 9.56 -0.50
CA GLU A 27 -12.38 9.54 0.14
C GLU A 27 -13.00 8.15 0.07
N ARG A 28 -13.44 7.65 1.20
CA ARG A 28 -14.09 6.35 1.32
C ARG A 28 -15.63 6.51 1.29
N PRO A 29 -16.37 5.51 0.84
CA PRO A 29 -15.95 4.13 0.51
C PRO A 29 -15.37 3.96 -0.90
N PHE A 30 -15.57 4.89 -1.82
CA PHE A 30 -15.28 4.73 -3.25
C PHE A 30 -13.81 4.93 -3.63
N ASN A 31 -12.93 5.19 -2.66
CA ASN A 31 -11.49 5.37 -2.87
C ASN A 31 -11.15 6.41 -3.96
N ARG A 32 -11.89 7.50 -4.03
CA ARG A 32 -11.69 8.59 -4.99
C ARG A 32 -10.95 9.78 -4.37
N VAL A 33 -10.37 10.63 -5.19
CA VAL A 33 -9.84 11.92 -4.75
C VAL A 33 -11.02 12.79 -4.31
N PRO A 34 -10.99 13.36 -3.08
CA PRO A 34 -12.09 14.19 -2.60
C PRO A 34 -12.21 15.50 -3.36
N ASN A 35 -13.43 16.05 -3.43
CA ASN A 35 -13.62 17.40 -3.94
C ASN A 35 -12.89 18.40 -3.03
N ILE A 36 -12.26 19.43 -3.62
CA ILE A 36 -11.45 20.42 -2.89
C ILE A 36 -12.24 21.20 -1.83
N ASP A 37 -13.53 21.40 -2.06
CA ASP A 37 -14.43 22.10 -1.14
C ASP A 37 -15.04 21.14 -0.09
N SER A 38 -14.78 19.84 -0.20
CA SER A 38 -15.24 18.84 0.75
C SER A 38 -14.42 18.87 2.03
N LYS A 39 -15.09 18.66 3.16
CA LYS A 39 -14.41 18.49 4.46
C LYS A 39 -14.68 17.09 4.96
N PRO A 40 -13.64 16.39 5.45
CA PRO A 40 -13.80 15.07 6.06
C PRO A 40 -14.27 15.18 7.50
N ASP A 41 -15.09 14.23 7.92
CA ASP A 41 -15.40 14.05 9.33
C ASP A 41 -14.21 13.40 10.07
N TYR A 42 -13.51 12.49 9.40
CA TYR A 42 -12.32 11.83 9.93
C TYR A 42 -11.25 11.65 8.86
N ILE A 43 -9.98 11.73 9.29
CA ILE A 43 -8.84 11.42 8.45
C ILE A 43 -8.04 10.29 9.10
N PHE A 44 -7.81 9.21 8.38
CA PHE A 44 -6.96 8.09 8.79
C PHE A 44 -5.60 8.21 8.11
N ILE A 45 -4.56 8.36 8.90
CA ILE A 45 -3.16 8.29 8.44
C ILE A 45 -2.72 6.85 8.59
N ASN A 46 -2.36 6.22 7.48
CA ASN A 46 -1.88 4.86 7.46
C ASN A 46 -0.35 4.84 7.44
N ALA A 47 0.24 4.55 8.59
CA ALA A 47 1.69 4.36 8.77
C ALA A 47 2.03 2.86 8.97
N CYS A 48 1.26 1.97 8.33
CA CYS A 48 1.49 0.54 8.32
C CYS A 48 2.02 0.09 6.96
N ARG A 49 2.63 -1.07 6.93
CA ARG A 49 2.95 -1.79 5.72
C ARG A 49 1.65 -2.31 5.07
N HIS A 50 1.44 -2.03 3.79
CA HIS A 50 0.23 -2.42 3.06
C HIS A 50 0.28 -3.86 2.54
N ASP A 51 1.47 -4.36 2.24
CA ASP A 51 1.69 -5.68 1.65
C ASP A 51 2.82 -6.44 2.37
N ASN A 52 2.83 -7.77 2.22
CA ASN A 52 3.84 -8.63 2.86
C ASN A 52 5.27 -8.41 2.34
N LEU A 53 5.40 -7.94 1.11
CA LEU A 53 6.70 -7.67 0.47
C LEU A 53 7.10 -6.19 0.54
N GLU A 54 6.24 -5.33 1.06
CA GLU A 54 6.55 -3.93 1.31
C GLU A 54 7.44 -3.80 2.57
N PHE A 55 8.30 -2.79 2.59
CA PHE A 55 9.15 -2.50 3.74
C PHE A 55 8.34 -1.91 4.92
N GLU A 56 8.90 -2.01 6.12
CA GLU A 56 8.32 -1.39 7.32
C GLU A 56 8.64 0.12 7.33
N PRO A 57 7.64 1.02 7.41
CA PRO A 57 7.85 2.46 7.24
C PRO A 57 8.48 3.17 8.44
N THR A 58 8.54 2.54 9.60
CA THR A 58 8.91 3.16 10.88
C THR A 58 10.23 3.92 10.82
N ASP A 59 11.30 3.29 10.33
CA ASP A 59 12.62 3.92 10.29
C ASP A 59 12.65 5.14 9.36
N LEU A 60 11.93 5.10 8.25
CA LEU A 60 11.84 6.24 7.33
C LEU A 60 11.03 7.39 7.94
N ILE A 61 9.99 7.10 8.70
CA ILE A 61 9.20 8.10 9.41
C ILE A 61 10.07 8.76 10.50
N VAL A 62 10.80 7.96 11.28
CA VAL A 62 11.66 8.47 12.36
C VAL A 62 12.81 9.31 11.80
N ASN A 63 13.43 8.88 10.71
CA ASN A 63 14.51 9.63 10.06
C ASN A 63 14.04 10.95 9.42
N ASN A 64 12.73 11.11 9.18
CA ASN A 64 12.12 12.33 8.63
C ASN A 64 11.02 12.86 9.56
N LEU A 65 11.25 12.79 10.87
CA LEU A 65 10.22 13.04 11.89
C LEU A 65 9.65 14.46 11.82
N ASP A 66 10.48 15.48 11.61
CA ASP A 66 10.04 16.88 11.52
C ASP A 66 9.07 17.11 10.35
N ASP A 67 9.36 16.50 9.21
CA ASP A 67 8.48 16.55 8.04
C ASP A 67 7.19 15.77 8.30
N PHE A 68 7.26 14.61 8.95
CA PHE A 68 6.07 13.83 9.28
C PHE A 68 5.15 14.57 10.26
N ILE A 69 5.72 15.18 11.29
CA ILE A 69 5.01 16.03 12.25
C ILE A 69 4.36 17.21 11.52
N LYS A 70 5.10 17.89 10.66
CA LYS A 70 4.56 19.03 9.88
C LYS A 70 3.42 18.61 8.96
N GLY A 71 3.52 17.43 8.38
CA GLY A 71 2.46 16.83 7.58
C GLY A 71 1.19 16.60 8.42
N ILE A 72 1.32 16.01 9.60
CA ILE A 72 0.19 15.81 10.55
C ILE A 72 -0.46 17.16 10.91
N GLU A 73 0.33 18.16 11.31
CA GLU A 73 -0.18 19.50 11.63
C GLU A 73 -0.98 20.14 10.49
N THR A 74 -0.52 19.90 9.27
CA THR A 74 -1.20 20.43 8.06
C THR A 74 -2.50 19.69 7.82
N ILE A 75 -2.51 18.37 7.93
CA ILE A 75 -3.67 17.51 7.72
C ILE A 75 -4.77 17.77 8.76
N GLN A 76 -4.39 17.97 10.01
CA GLN A 76 -5.34 18.28 11.08
C GLN A 76 -6.18 19.53 10.82
N LYS A 77 -5.69 20.48 10.05
CA LYS A 77 -6.43 21.70 9.68
C LYS A 77 -7.56 21.44 8.67
N LEU A 78 -7.60 20.26 8.06
CA LEU A 78 -8.62 19.90 7.08
C LEU A 78 -9.88 19.32 7.72
N THR A 79 -9.82 18.90 8.98
CA THR A 79 -10.95 18.33 9.71
C THR A 79 -11.17 19.04 11.04
N THR A 80 -12.40 19.04 11.53
CA THR A 80 -12.75 19.52 12.87
C THR A 80 -12.76 18.40 13.92
N ASN A 81 -12.71 17.15 13.47
CA ASN A 81 -12.65 15.98 14.33
C ASN A 81 -11.22 15.45 14.44
N LYS A 82 -11.06 14.43 15.29
CA LYS A 82 -9.77 13.78 15.50
C LYS A 82 -9.26 13.08 14.26
N THR A 83 -7.98 13.26 13.99
CA THR A 83 -7.25 12.43 13.03
C THR A 83 -6.83 11.13 13.72
N VAL A 84 -6.90 10.01 12.99
CA VAL A 84 -6.49 8.69 13.48
C VAL A 84 -5.15 8.32 12.85
N LEU A 85 -4.14 8.08 13.67
CA LEU A 85 -2.84 7.57 13.23
C LEU A 85 -2.77 6.07 13.51
N CYS A 86 -2.72 5.29 12.43
CA CYS A 86 -2.55 3.85 12.47
C CYS A 86 -1.10 3.51 12.14
N GLY A 87 -0.41 2.79 13.02
CA GLY A 87 0.99 2.40 12.81
C GLY A 87 1.28 1.03 13.40
N SER A 88 2.42 0.45 13.03
CA SER A 88 2.89 -0.79 13.63
C SER A 88 3.35 -0.55 15.10
N LYS A 89 3.55 -1.61 15.85
CA LYS A 89 4.10 -1.54 17.23
C LYS A 89 5.50 -0.91 17.31
N TYR A 90 6.20 -0.85 16.18
CA TYR A 90 7.54 -0.27 16.12
C TYR A 90 7.51 1.25 15.97
N LEU A 91 6.37 1.83 15.55
CA LEU A 91 6.23 3.28 15.44
C LEU A 91 6.24 3.92 16.83
N PRO A 92 7.18 4.85 17.11
CA PRO A 92 7.31 5.47 18.42
C PRO A 92 6.25 6.54 18.63
N PHE A 93 5.05 6.12 18.98
CA PHE A 93 3.87 6.96 19.16
C PHE A 93 4.09 8.13 20.15
N GLY A 94 5.07 8.02 21.06
CA GLY A 94 5.44 9.07 22.01
C GLY A 94 5.70 10.43 21.38
N TYR A 95 6.25 10.47 20.18
CA TYR A 95 6.50 11.73 19.46
C TYR A 95 5.22 12.47 19.06
N PHE A 96 4.09 11.78 19.03
CA PHE A 96 2.83 12.33 18.55
C PHE A 96 1.82 12.65 19.66
N HIS A 97 2.17 12.46 20.95
CA HIS A 97 1.25 12.71 22.08
C HIS A 97 0.79 14.16 22.22
N LYS A 98 1.57 15.12 21.72
CA LYS A 98 1.22 16.55 21.76
C LYS A 98 0.10 16.93 20.79
N PHE A 99 -0.26 16.05 19.87
CA PHE A 99 -1.30 16.30 18.87
C PHE A 99 -2.63 15.67 19.31
N ASP A 100 -3.75 16.27 18.91
CA ASP A 100 -5.06 15.67 19.12
C ASP A 100 -5.29 14.52 18.11
N LEU A 101 -4.58 13.41 18.33
CA LEU A 101 -4.59 12.21 17.51
C LEU A 101 -5.13 11.02 18.29
N SER A 102 -6.00 10.25 17.64
CA SER A 102 -6.32 8.90 18.08
C SER A 102 -5.25 7.96 17.55
N GLN A 103 -4.34 7.50 18.40
CA GLN A 103 -3.25 6.61 18.03
C GLN A 103 -3.70 5.14 18.16
N ARG A 104 -3.40 4.33 17.14
CA ARG A 104 -3.79 2.91 17.07
C ARG A 104 -2.62 2.06 16.59
N ILE A 105 -2.28 1.06 17.38
CA ILE A 105 -1.32 0.03 17.00
C ILE A 105 -2.08 -1.01 16.18
N ILE A 106 -1.54 -1.30 15.00
CA ILE A 106 -2.08 -2.30 14.08
C ILE A 106 -1.12 -3.48 14.06
N GLU A 107 -1.62 -4.63 14.41
CA GLU A 107 -0.89 -5.90 14.35
C GLU A 107 -1.71 -6.92 13.58
N GLY A 108 -1.03 -7.82 12.91
CA GLY A 108 -1.68 -8.90 12.16
C GLY A 108 -0.97 -9.24 10.87
N LYS A 109 -1.49 -10.28 10.23
CA LYS A 109 -1.06 -10.69 8.89
C LYS A 109 -1.78 -9.84 7.84
N PHE A 110 -1.28 -9.90 6.58
CA PHE A 110 -2.03 -9.36 5.46
C PHE A 110 -3.50 -9.85 5.50
N PRO A 111 -4.48 -8.96 5.33
CA PRO A 111 -4.39 -7.56 4.92
C PRO A 111 -4.51 -6.52 6.05
N SER A 112 -3.99 -6.76 7.25
CA SER A 112 -4.12 -5.85 8.41
C SER A 112 -3.70 -4.40 8.12
N GLY A 113 -2.77 -4.16 7.19
CA GLY A 113 -2.36 -2.82 6.76
C GLY A 113 -3.37 -2.08 5.86
N ASN A 114 -4.51 -2.68 5.53
CA ASN A 114 -5.50 -2.04 4.67
C ASN A 114 -6.30 -0.98 5.43
N SER A 115 -6.29 0.25 4.92
CA SER A 115 -6.99 1.38 5.55
C SER A 115 -8.50 1.18 5.69
N SER A 116 -9.13 0.37 4.84
CA SER A 116 -10.56 0.06 4.98
C SER A 116 -10.85 -0.78 6.20
N LEU A 117 -9.94 -1.71 6.55
CA LEU A 117 -10.03 -2.49 7.80
C LEU A 117 -9.82 -1.59 9.02
N HIS A 118 -8.87 -0.67 8.96
CA HIS A 118 -8.67 0.31 10.04
C HIS A 118 -9.95 1.09 10.32
N ILE A 119 -10.61 1.59 9.27
CA ILE A 119 -11.85 2.32 9.39
C ILE A 119 -12.94 1.42 10.01
N GLN A 120 -13.11 0.21 9.49
CA GLN A 120 -14.16 -0.70 9.96
C GLN A 120 -14.00 -1.09 11.42
N HIS A 121 -12.78 -1.42 11.86
CA HIS A 121 -12.54 -1.93 13.21
C HIS A 121 -12.33 -0.84 14.26
N ILE A 122 -11.80 0.33 13.87
CA ILE A 122 -11.52 1.41 14.82
C ILE A 122 -12.72 2.34 14.96
N ARG A 123 -13.27 2.76 13.83
CA ARG A 123 -14.42 3.64 13.76
C ARG A 123 -15.19 3.44 12.46
N PRO A 124 -16.17 2.55 12.43
CA PRO A 124 -17.00 2.31 11.26
C PRO A 124 -17.68 3.60 10.77
N MET A 125 -17.70 3.78 9.45
CA MET A 125 -18.33 4.93 8.83
C MET A 125 -19.85 4.89 8.99
N LYS A 126 -20.46 6.04 9.31
CA LYS A 126 -21.90 6.22 9.20
C LYS A 126 -22.29 6.64 7.78
N LYS A 127 -23.54 6.40 7.40
CA LYS A 127 -24.02 6.62 6.03
C LYS A 127 -23.79 8.05 5.49
N SER A 128 -23.78 9.07 6.34
CA SER A 128 -23.59 10.49 5.96
C SER A 128 -22.17 10.99 6.15
N GLU A 129 -21.25 10.18 6.70
CA GLU A 129 -19.91 10.62 7.06
C GLU A 129 -18.95 10.51 5.88
N LYS A 130 -18.02 11.45 5.82
CA LYS A 130 -16.88 11.46 4.87
C LYS A 130 -15.61 11.11 5.60
N THR A 131 -15.06 9.97 5.32
CA THR A 131 -13.78 9.54 5.88
C THR A 131 -12.72 9.51 4.80
N TRP A 132 -11.62 10.21 5.05
CA TRP A 132 -10.47 10.20 4.15
C TRP A 132 -9.35 9.35 4.69
N THR A 133 -8.56 8.82 3.78
CA THR A 133 -7.32 8.09 4.11
C THR A 133 -6.15 8.74 3.40
N ILE A 134 -4.98 8.68 4.02
CA ILE A 134 -3.71 9.13 3.47
C ILE A 134 -2.59 8.19 3.88
N ASP A 135 -1.66 7.94 2.96
CA ASP A 135 -0.46 7.14 3.20
C ASP A 135 0.63 7.95 3.91
N TRP A 136 1.44 7.30 4.72
CA TRP A 136 2.54 7.91 5.46
C TRP A 136 3.55 8.65 4.56
N GLN A 137 3.84 8.14 3.35
CA GLN A 137 4.74 8.82 2.41
C GLN A 137 4.17 10.16 1.94
N ASP A 138 2.85 10.21 1.74
CA ASP A 138 2.18 11.44 1.35
C ASP A 138 2.13 12.44 2.51
N VAL A 139 2.03 11.98 3.76
CA VAL A 139 2.19 12.84 4.95
C VAL A 139 3.58 13.48 4.99
N LEU A 140 4.63 12.68 4.74
CA LEU A 140 6.00 13.19 4.64
C LEU A 140 6.16 14.23 3.51
N ARG A 141 5.59 13.94 2.33
CA ARG A 141 5.64 14.86 1.18
C ARG A 141 4.95 16.19 1.47
N ILE A 142 3.78 16.14 2.09
CA ILE A 142 3.04 17.33 2.54
C ILE A 142 3.89 18.13 3.53
N GLY A 143 4.45 17.45 4.54
CA GLY A 143 5.28 18.10 5.55
C GLY A 143 6.51 18.75 4.96
N LYS A 144 7.25 18.04 4.12
CA LYS A 144 8.44 18.55 3.44
C LYS A 144 8.11 19.76 2.56
N ALA A 145 7.01 19.71 1.81
CA ALA A 145 6.55 20.83 1.01
C ALA A 145 6.17 22.04 1.89
N MET A 146 5.50 21.79 3.02
CA MET A 146 5.14 22.86 3.95
C MET A 146 6.34 23.42 4.73
N ASN A 147 7.38 22.67 4.99
CA ASN A 147 8.60 23.17 5.63
C ASN A 147 9.45 23.98 4.64
N THR A 148 9.66 23.46 3.44
CA THR A 148 10.61 24.04 2.48
C THR A 148 10.00 25.03 1.50
N GLY A 149 8.69 25.01 1.27
CA GLY A 149 8.02 25.77 0.19
C GLY A 149 8.30 25.21 -1.21
N LYS A 150 8.88 24.02 -1.32
CA LYS A 150 9.24 23.35 -2.59
C LYS A 150 8.45 22.08 -2.75
N LEU A 151 8.14 21.71 -3.99
CA LEU A 151 7.47 20.45 -4.27
C LEU A 151 8.42 19.28 -4.02
N CYS A 152 7.89 18.21 -3.45
CA CYS A 152 8.62 16.98 -3.19
C CYS A 152 8.00 15.82 -3.99
N TYR A 153 8.77 15.25 -4.90
CA TYR A 153 8.36 14.12 -5.72
C TYR A 153 8.98 12.80 -5.26
N GLU A 154 9.81 12.85 -4.21
CA GLU A 154 10.51 11.68 -3.69
C GLU A 154 9.53 10.61 -3.22
N LYS A 155 9.89 9.37 -3.49
CA LYS A 155 9.15 8.18 -3.12
C LYS A 155 10.09 7.04 -2.77
N TYR A 156 9.73 6.28 -1.74
CA TYR A 156 10.41 5.06 -1.35
C TYR A 156 9.64 3.85 -1.88
N VAL A 157 10.36 2.92 -2.52
CA VAL A 157 9.76 1.78 -3.21
C VAL A 157 10.52 0.51 -2.86
N SER A 158 9.81 -0.54 -2.44
CA SER A 158 10.36 -1.88 -2.31
C SER A 158 10.50 -2.51 -3.69
N VAL A 159 11.70 -2.85 -4.10
CA VAL A 159 11.93 -3.71 -5.27
C VAL A 159 12.08 -5.13 -4.76
N CYS A 160 11.14 -6.01 -5.09
CA CYS A 160 10.99 -7.31 -4.45
C CYS A 160 10.28 -8.32 -5.36
N GLY A 161 10.00 -9.49 -4.84
CA GLY A 161 9.22 -10.52 -5.52
C GLY A 161 10.04 -11.78 -5.84
N PRO A 162 9.38 -12.86 -6.29
CA PRO A 162 10.01 -14.17 -6.52
C PRO A 162 11.06 -14.18 -7.63
N ALA A 163 10.96 -13.26 -8.59
CA ALA A 163 11.93 -13.10 -9.67
C ALA A 163 12.97 -11.98 -9.37
N CYS A 164 12.91 -11.35 -8.21
CA CYS A 164 13.92 -10.40 -7.76
C CYS A 164 15.18 -11.16 -7.32
N LEU A 165 16.35 -10.71 -7.75
CA LEU A 165 17.63 -11.29 -7.35
C LEU A 165 17.98 -10.86 -5.92
N GLU A 166 17.91 -9.57 -5.65
CA GLU A 166 18.20 -8.97 -4.36
C GLU A 166 17.10 -7.96 -3.98
N PRO A 167 16.25 -8.29 -3.00
CA PRO A 167 15.25 -7.35 -2.51
C PRO A 167 15.89 -6.10 -1.90
N LYS A 168 15.45 -4.92 -2.32
CA LYS A 168 16.01 -3.64 -1.88
C LYS A 168 14.96 -2.55 -1.76
N LEU A 169 15.24 -1.57 -0.90
CA LEU A 169 14.51 -0.33 -0.81
C LEU A 169 15.21 0.72 -1.69
N VAL A 170 14.45 1.35 -2.57
CA VAL A 170 14.96 2.36 -3.50
C VAL A 170 14.25 3.69 -3.25
N LYS A 171 15.02 4.77 -3.18
CA LYS A 171 14.50 6.13 -3.21
C LYS A 171 14.42 6.58 -4.68
N THR A 172 13.24 6.96 -5.12
CA THR A 172 12.94 7.33 -6.51
C THR A 172 11.90 8.46 -6.55
N VAL A 173 11.20 8.61 -7.66
CA VAL A 173 10.11 9.56 -7.83
C VAL A 173 8.83 8.86 -8.30
N SER A 174 7.68 9.47 -8.07
CA SER A 174 6.42 8.98 -8.64
C SER A 174 6.51 8.99 -10.18
N GLY A 175 6.06 7.92 -10.82
CA GLY A 175 6.15 7.77 -12.28
C GLY A 175 7.53 7.35 -12.79
N ALA A 176 8.43 6.87 -11.92
CA ALA A 176 9.72 6.34 -12.36
C ALA A 176 9.53 5.11 -13.26
N ASN A 177 10.43 4.93 -14.21
CA ASN A 177 10.42 3.80 -15.13
C ASN A 177 10.73 2.51 -14.38
N LEU A 178 9.87 1.48 -14.53
CA LEU A 178 10.01 0.20 -13.82
C LEU A 178 11.21 -0.62 -14.32
N GLU A 179 11.57 -0.47 -15.61
CA GLU A 179 12.74 -1.12 -16.18
C GLU A 179 14.02 -0.62 -15.53
N GLU A 180 14.17 0.71 -15.43
CA GLU A 180 15.33 1.33 -14.76
C GLU A 180 15.40 0.93 -13.29
N LEU A 181 14.27 0.90 -12.57
CA LEU A 181 14.22 0.51 -11.17
C LEU A 181 14.62 -0.95 -10.93
N SER A 182 14.35 -1.83 -11.89
CA SER A 182 14.66 -3.26 -11.84
C SER A 182 15.96 -3.66 -12.53
N ALA A 183 16.66 -2.72 -13.19
CA ALA A 183 17.85 -2.99 -13.97
C ALA A 183 18.89 -3.78 -13.17
N GLY A 184 19.36 -4.89 -13.76
CA GLY A 184 20.34 -5.79 -13.14
C GLY A 184 19.84 -6.54 -11.90
N ASN A 185 18.56 -6.43 -11.55
CA ASN A 185 18.00 -7.06 -10.35
C ASN A 185 16.82 -8.00 -10.62
N SER A 186 16.58 -8.36 -11.86
CA SER A 186 15.55 -9.31 -12.25
C SER A 186 16.14 -10.58 -12.84
N LYS A 187 15.50 -11.72 -12.57
CA LYS A 187 15.79 -12.98 -13.29
C LYS A 187 15.33 -12.86 -14.74
N ASP A 188 15.92 -13.70 -15.61
CA ASP A 188 15.46 -13.83 -16.98
C ASP A 188 13.99 -14.22 -17.03
N ASN A 189 13.30 -13.78 -18.08
CA ASN A 189 11.87 -14.04 -18.28
C ASN A 189 11.00 -13.64 -17.09
N SER A 190 11.24 -12.44 -16.56
CA SER A 190 10.44 -11.85 -15.50
C SER A 190 9.63 -10.67 -16.01
N ARG A 191 8.45 -10.47 -15.42
CA ARG A 191 7.63 -9.29 -15.66
C ARG A 191 7.62 -8.38 -14.46
N ARG A 192 7.42 -7.11 -14.71
CA ARG A 192 7.35 -6.03 -13.72
C ARG A 192 5.89 -5.75 -13.38
N VAL A 193 5.60 -5.62 -12.10
CA VAL A 193 4.27 -5.26 -11.60
C VAL A 193 4.42 -4.03 -10.71
N SER A 194 3.80 -2.92 -11.10
CA SER A 194 3.70 -1.72 -10.27
C SER A 194 2.72 -1.98 -9.14
N GLY A 195 3.22 -2.16 -7.93
CA GLY A 195 2.45 -2.52 -6.74
C GLY A 195 2.56 -4.00 -6.36
N SER A 196 1.57 -4.46 -5.63
CA SER A 196 1.47 -5.84 -5.15
C SER A 196 1.20 -6.85 -6.26
N LEU A 197 1.60 -8.11 -6.06
CA LEU A 197 1.20 -9.22 -6.92
C LEU A 197 -0.31 -9.49 -6.89
N LEU A 198 -1.01 -9.03 -5.85
CA LEU A 198 -2.44 -9.29 -5.67
C LEU A 198 -3.33 -8.23 -6.34
N TYR A 199 -2.88 -6.98 -6.40
CA TYR A 199 -3.69 -5.85 -6.89
C TYR A 199 -2.89 -4.80 -7.67
N GLY A 200 -1.65 -5.08 -8.01
CA GLY A 200 -0.81 -4.19 -8.81
C GLY A 200 -1.13 -4.24 -10.30
N SER A 201 -0.62 -3.28 -11.04
CA SER A 201 -0.76 -3.20 -12.49
C SER A 201 0.48 -3.76 -13.17
N HIS A 202 0.28 -4.61 -14.18
CA HIS A 202 1.37 -5.07 -15.04
C HIS A 202 1.87 -3.93 -15.92
N GLY A 203 3.18 -3.70 -15.93
CA GLY A 203 3.83 -2.81 -16.90
C GLY A 203 3.85 -3.46 -18.29
N ASP A 204 3.42 -2.72 -19.28
CA ASP A 204 3.62 -3.02 -20.70
C ASP A 204 4.48 -1.94 -21.35
N SER A 205 4.73 -2.04 -22.65
CA SER A 205 5.55 -1.08 -23.38
C SER A 205 5.06 0.37 -23.32
N TYR A 206 3.81 0.61 -22.91
CA TYR A 206 3.20 1.93 -22.79
C TYR A 206 3.00 2.38 -21.34
N SER A 207 2.91 1.44 -20.40
CA SER A 207 2.58 1.70 -19.00
C SER A 207 3.64 1.17 -18.02
N ASP A 208 4.90 1.07 -18.46
CA ASP A 208 6.00 0.56 -17.63
C ASP A 208 6.53 1.61 -16.63
N PHE A 209 5.59 2.26 -15.94
CA PHE A 209 5.88 3.30 -14.96
C PHE A 209 5.27 2.99 -13.60
N LEU A 210 5.96 3.47 -12.55
CA LEU A 210 5.51 3.32 -11.19
C LEU A 210 4.21 4.10 -10.93
N GLY A 211 3.16 3.40 -10.57
CA GLY A 211 1.87 4.00 -10.24
C GLY A 211 1.96 4.95 -9.04
N ARG A 212 1.12 5.99 -9.04
CA ARG A 212 1.09 7.03 -8.01
C ARG A 212 0.96 6.47 -6.59
N TYR A 213 0.15 5.44 -6.40
CA TYR A 213 -0.13 4.85 -5.10
C TYR A 213 0.63 3.54 -4.84
N SER A 214 1.54 3.15 -5.73
CA SER A 214 2.33 1.92 -5.60
C SER A 214 3.60 2.19 -4.80
N ASN A 215 3.76 1.55 -3.64
CA ASN A 215 4.96 1.61 -2.80
C ASN A 215 5.90 0.41 -3.02
N GLN A 216 5.60 -0.40 -4.04
CA GLN A 216 6.28 -1.64 -4.33
C GLN A 216 6.41 -1.83 -5.84
N LEU A 217 7.54 -2.37 -6.28
CA LEU A 217 7.77 -2.96 -7.59
C LEU A 217 7.96 -4.46 -7.38
N SER A 218 7.02 -5.24 -7.86
CA SER A 218 7.07 -6.70 -7.76
C SER A 218 7.60 -7.32 -9.04
N LEU A 219 8.65 -8.12 -8.91
CA LEU A 219 9.24 -8.90 -10.00
C LEU A 219 8.76 -10.34 -9.89
N VAL A 220 8.08 -10.82 -10.93
CA VAL A 220 7.50 -12.18 -10.95
C VAL A 220 7.89 -12.88 -12.24
N SER A 221 8.07 -14.20 -12.19
CA SER A 221 8.33 -15.00 -13.39
C SER A 221 7.16 -14.90 -14.37
N ASP A 222 7.49 -14.71 -15.64
CA ASP A 222 6.51 -14.77 -16.74
C ASP A 222 6.44 -16.17 -17.38
N ASP A 223 7.04 -17.14 -16.75
CA ASP A 223 6.98 -18.53 -17.20
C ASP A 223 5.56 -19.07 -17.12
N ARG A 224 4.84 -18.97 -18.24
CA ARG A 224 3.48 -19.51 -18.40
C ARG A 224 3.48 -21.03 -18.69
N LYS A 225 4.39 -21.75 -18.06
CA LYS A 225 4.50 -23.20 -18.27
C LYS A 225 3.37 -23.90 -17.52
N SER A 226 2.37 -24.35 -18.27
CA SER A 226 1.43 -25.35 -17.78
C SER A 226 2.17 -26.67 -17.56
N THR A 227 2.32 -27.09 -16.32
CA THR A 227 2.95 -28.38 -15.99
C THR A 227 1.90 -29.47 -16.18
N PHE A 228 2.09 -30.32 -17.18
CA PHE A 228 1.22 -31.49 -17.39
C PHE A 228 1.27 -32.38 -16.14
N PHE A 229 0.14 -32.92 -15.69
CA PHE A 229 0.02 -33.64 -14.42
C PHE A 229 0.54 -32.95 -13.16
N ASN A 230 0.40 -31.63 -13.07
CA ASN A 230 0.83 -30.86 -11.91
C ASN A 230 0.29 -31.38 -10.55
N TRP A 231 -0.88 -32.02 -10.55
CA TRP A 231 -1.53 -32.61 -9.39
C TRP A 231 -0.91 -33.94 -8.91
N LEU A 232 -0.05 -34.58 -9.72
CA LEU A 232 0.68 -35.82 -9.36
C LEU A 232 2.08 -35.56 -8.81
N LYS A 233 2.54 -34.29 -8.82
CA LYS A 233 3.87 -33.99 -8.31
C LYS A 233 3.93 -34.04 -6.78
N PHE A 234 5.08 -34.41 -6.22
CA PHE A 234 5.28 -34.44 -4.78
C PHE A 234 5.19 -33.06 -4.11
N GLY A 235 5.47 -31.99 -4.83
CA GLY A 235 5.28 -30.60 -4.39
C GLY A 235 6.06 -30.21 -3.15
N PHE A 236 7.34 -30.57 -3.04
CA PHE A 236 8.15 -30.24 -1.86
C PHE A 236 8.30 -28.74 -1.56
N LYS A 237 8.18 -27.90 -2.58
CA LYS A 237 8.31 -26.43 -2.50
C LYS A 237 7.04 -25.70 -2.95
N ASP A 238 5.99 -26.43 -3.29
CA ASP A 238 4.75 -25.85 -3.78
C ASP A 238 3.75 -25.65 -2.65
N HIS A 239 2.98 -24.59 -2.72
CA HIS A 239 1.89 -24.33 -1.78
C HIS A 239 0.59 -25.01 -2.23
N SER A 240 -0.18 -25.50 -1.27
CA SER A 240 -1.54 -25.99 -1.48
C SER A 240 -2.41 -25.71 -0.26
N ASN A 241 -3.59 -25.15 -0.48
CA ASN A 241 -4.57 -24.94 0.59
C ASN A 241 -5.12 -26.28 1.14
N SER A 242 -5.21 -27.31 0.32
CA SER A 242 -5.76 -28.62 0.69
C SER A 242 -4.71 -29.57 1.26
N ASN A 243 -3.50 -29.10 1.56
CA ASN A 243 -2.43 -29.90 2.15
C ASN A 243 -2.05 -31.18 1.39
N VAL A 244 -2.23 -31.20 0.07
CA VAL A 244 -1.97 -32.38 -0.77
C VAL A 244 -0.50 -32.61 -1.12
N PHE A 245 0.36 -31.63 -0.89
CA PHE A 245 1.78 -31.70 -1.19
C PHE A 245 2.62 -32.03 0.04
N PHE A 246 3.80 -32.62 -0.17
CA PHE A 246 4.76 -32.89 0.90
C PHE A 246 5.24 -31.61 1.62
N SER A 247 5.13 -30.45 0.99
CA SER A 247 5.38 -29.16 1.62
C SER A 247 4.50 -28.88 2.83
N SER A 248 3.31 -29.49 2.91
CA SER A 248 2.44 -29.38 4.09
C SER A 248 3.07 -30.02 5.35
N ILE A 249 3.86 -31.06 5.15
CA ILE A 249 4.62 -31.76 6.22
C ILE A 249 5.93 -31.03 6.50
N LEU A 250 6.68 -30.67 5.46
CA LEU A 250 8.01 -30.03 5.57
C LEU A 250 7.93 -28.56 6.01
N LYS A 251 6.77 -27.91 5.81
CA LYS A 251 6.50 -26.51 6.19
C LYS A 251 7.65 -25.55 5.83
N PRO A 252 7.99 -25.40 4.54
CA PRO A 252 9.06 -24.50 4.12
C PRO A 252 8.74 -23.08 4.58
N LYS A 253 9.75 -22.34 5.04
CA LYS A 253 9.60 -20.98 5.56
C LYS A 253 9.15 -19.97 4.49
N LYS A 254 9.39 -20.25 3.21
CA LYS A 254 9.09 -19.38 2.08
C LYS A 254 8.61 -20.21 0.90
N TYR A 255 7.63 -19.66 0.18
CA TYR A 255 7.14 -20.18 -1.10
C TYR A 255 7.43 -19.17 -2.20
N ASN A 256 7.77 -19.65 -3.39
CA ASN A 256 7.84 -18.82 -4.59
C ASN A 256 6.46 -18.82 -5.24
N PHE A 257 5.68 -17.79 -4.96
CA PHE A 257 4.42 -17.60 -5.64
C PHE A 257 4.66 -17.00 -7.03
N ASP A 258 3.97 -17.54 -8.02
CA ASP A 258 3.80 -16.94 -9.33
C ASP A 258 2.31 -16.62 -9.56
N THR A 259 1.98 -16.13 -10.73
CA THR A 259 0.60 -15.81 -11.09
C THR A 259 -0.04 -16.86 -12.01
N ASN A 260 0.55 -18.05 -12.09
CA ASN A 260 0.01 -19.15 -12.85
C ASN A 260 -1.19 -19.76 -12.12
N ILE A 261 -2.25 -20.04 -12.84
CA ILE A 261 -3.46 -20.65 -12.28
C ILE A 261 -3.20 -22.08 -11.78
N ASN A 262 -2.16 -22.76 -12.31
CA ASN A 262 -1.81 -24.14 -11.96
C ASN A 262 -2.97 -25.15 -12.05
N GLY A 263 -3.93 -24.88 -12.91
CA GLY A 263 -5.13 -25.71 -13.12
C GLY A 263 -6.08 -25.07 -14.12
N GLY A 264 -7.30 -25.63 -14.24
CA GLY A 264 -8.37 -25.05 -15.04
C GLY A 264 -9.15 -23.97 -14.28
N TYR A 265 -9.92 -23.17 -15.02
CA TYR A 265 -10.89 -22.27 -14.42
C TYR A 265 -11.92 -23.05 -13.62
N ARG A 266 -12.25 -22.55 -12.44
CA ARG A 266 -13.24 -23.15 -11.55
C ARG A 266 -14.36 -22.17 -11.29
N ALA A 267 -15.58 -22.68 -11.17
CA ALA A 267 -16.71 -21.89 -10.73
C ALA A 267 -16.52 -21.43 -9.27
N ILE A 268 -17.01 -20.24 -8.97
CA ILE A 268 -17.13 -19.75 -7.59
C ILE A 268 -18.31 -20.49 -6.96
N VAL A 269 -18.06 -21.20 -5.88
CA VAL A 269 -19.08 -21.98 -5.17
C VAL A 269 -19.20 -21.46 -3.73
N PRO A 270 -20.40 -21.11 -3.25
CA PRO A 270 -20.60 -20.55 -1.92
C PRO A 270 -20.54 -21.64 -0.84
N ILE A 271 -19.36 -22.16 -0.56
CA ILE A 271 -19.10 -23.21 0.42
C ILE A 271 -18.49 -22.69 1.73
N GLY A 272 -18.51 -21.36 1.95
CA GLY A 272 -18.00 -20.73 3.15
C GLY A 272 -16.49 -20.48 3.20
N VAL A 273 -15.71 -20.96 2.21
CA VAL A 273 -14.24 -20.78 2.20
C VAL A 273 -13.84 -19.30 2.09
N PHE A 274 -14.64 -18.51 1.39
CA PHE A 274 -14.39 -17.06 1.29
C PHE A 274 -14.68 -16.33 2.58
N ASP A 275 -15.67 -16.80 3.36
CA ASP A 275 -16.03 -16.23 4.66
C ASP A 275 -14.92 -16.43 5.70
N GLU A 276 -14.23 -17.58 5.66
CA GLU A 276 -13.11 -17.88 6.57
C GLU A 276 -11.92 -16.93 6.41
N VAL A 277 -11.72 -16.35 5.22
CA VAL A 277 -10.59 -15.47 4.91
C VAL A 277 -10.99 -14.01 4.75
N ASN A 278 -12.28 -13.71 4.71
CA ASN A 278 -12.78 -12.35 4.57
C ASN A 278 -12.68 -11.61 5.90
N PRO A 279 -11.88 -10.52 5.99
CA PRO A 279 -11.76 -9.75 7.22
C PRO A 279 -12.88 -8.72 7.42
N PHE A 280 -13.81 -8.60 6.48
CA PHE A 280 -14.95 -7.68 6.54
C PHE A 280 -16.22 -8.41 6.94
N ASP A 281 -17.10 -7.73 7.66
CA ASP A 281 -18.44 -8.24 8.01
C ASP A 281 -19.41 -8.06 6.83
N ILE A 282 -19.13 -8.75 5.74
CA ILE A 282 -19.94 -8.80 4.51
C ILE A 282 -19.89 -10.21 3.93
N ASP A 283 -20.95 -10.61 3.23
CA ASP A 283 -20.95 -11.84 2.46
C ASP A 283 -20.07 -11.69 1.19
N PRO A 284 -18.89 -12.32 1.13
CA PRO A 284 -17.99 -12.16 0.00
C PRO A 284 -18.52 -12.77 -1.28
N THR A 285 -19.39 -13.77 -1.20
CA THR A 285 -19.94 -14.48 -2.37
C THR A 285 -20.82 -13.56 -3.23
N LEU A 286 -21.47 -12.56 -2.60
CA LEU A 286 -22.29 -11.59 -3.33
C LEU A 286 -21.46 -10.56 -4.13
N PHE A 287 -20.16 -10.46 -3.86
CA PHE A 287 -19.25 -9.53 -4.54
C PHE A 287 -18.38 -10.20 -5.61
N LEU A 288 -18.30 -11.53 -5.61
CA LEU A 288 -17.52 -12.32 -6.55
C LEU A 288 -18.39 -12.84 -7.70
#